data_ac0230eff971ff89c3dade8b38d22831
#
_entry.id   ac0230eff971ff89c3dade8b38d22831
#
_cell.length_a   1.000
_cell.length_b   1.000
_cell.length_c   1.000
_cell.angle_alpha   90.00
_cell.angle_beta   90.00
_cell.angle_gamma   90.00
#
_symmetry.space_group_name_H-M   'P 1'
#
loop_
_entity.id
_entity.type
_entity.pdbx_description
1 polymer ?
#
loop_
_entity_poly.entity_id
_entity_poly.type
_entity_poly.pdbx_seq_one_letter_code
_entity_poly.pdbx_strand_id
1 'polypeptide(L)'
;IVAYLNEVHDGGGTVFPVLGLAIQAKQGRVLMFGNLDENKLPHPNSLHMGLPPENGDKWIITFWFRENDVMVTKKELNKALKAKKSVSVDKKPIDAKLHAKNVHAKFKKIASDRSEMPL
;
A
#
# COMPACT_ATOMS: atom_id res chain seq x y z
N ILE A 1 3.01 9.69 -2.79
CA ILE A 1 4.28 9.85 -2.05
C ILE A 1 4.05 9.40 -0.62
N VAL A 2 5.00 8.64 -0.08
CA VAL A 2 5.03 8.24 1.34
C VAL A 2 6.37 8.67 1.92
N ALA A 3 6.35 9.44 3.01
CA ALA A 3 7.54 9.82 3.76
C ALA A 3 7.52 9.15 5.14
N TYR A 4 8.62 8.47 5.50
CA TYR A 4 8.78 7.84 6.80
C TYR A 4 9.35 8.85 7.80
N LEU A 5 8.65 9.07 8.91
CA LEU A 5 9.03 10.05 9.93
C LEU A 5 9.88 9.45 11.04
N ASN A 6 9.85 8.13 11.17
CA ASN A 6 10.69 7.39 12.10
C ASN A 6 11.24 6.11 11.47
N GLU A 7 12.22 5.52 12.10
CA GLU A 7 12.76 4.22 11.76
C GLU A 7 11.95 3.13 12.46
N VAL A 8 11.66 2.05 11.72
CA VAL A 8 11.04 0.83 12.25
C VAL A 8 11.91 -0.33 11.82
N HIS A 9 12.54 -1.00 12.79
CA HIS A 9 13.48 -2.08 12.54
C HIS A 9 12.80 -3.35 12.04
N ASP A 10 11.63 -3.68 12.63
CA ASP A 10 10.89 -4.90 12.33
C ASP A 10 9.51 -4.58 11.77
N GLY A 11 9.25 -4.96 10.54
CA GLY A 11 8.03 -4.59 9.83
C GLY A 11 8.02 -3.13 9.38
N GLY A 12 6.87 -2.49 9.41
CA GLY A 12 6.67 -1.06 9.14
C GLY A 12 6.93 -0.60 7.70
N GLY A 13 7.57 -1.39 6.87
CA GLY A 13 7.96 -1.06 5.51
C GLY A 13 6.80 -0.95 4.53
N THR A 14 7.12 -0.72 3.27
CA THR A 14 6.18 -0.80 2.14
C THR A 14 6.68 -1.83 1.14
N VAL A 15 5.79 -2.68 0.67
CA VAL A 15 6.12 -3.77 -0.25
C VAL A 15 5.34 -3.66 -1.53
N PHE A 16 5.99 -3.97 -2.65
CA PHE A 16 5.42 -4.07 -3.98
C PHE A 16 5.55 -5.51 -4.44
N PRO A 17 4.52 -6.35 -4.22
CA PRO A 17 4.63 -7.80 -4.45
C PRO A 17 4.88 -8.17 -5.92
N VAL A 18 4.33 -7.41 -6.86
CA VAL A 18 4.55 -7.66 -8.30
C VAL A 18 6.00 -7.37 -8.71
N LEU A 19 6.64 -6.39 -8.08
CA LEU A 19 8.04 -6.04 -8.33
C LEU A 19 9.03 -6.85 -7.48
N GLY A 20 8.55 -7.64 -6.52
CA GLY A 20 9.41 -8.29 -5.54
C GLY A 20 10.23 -7.30 -4.69
N LEU A 21 9.72 -6.07 -4.51
CA LEU A 21 10.42 -4.99 -3.85
C LEU A 21 9.87 -4.75 -2.44
N ALA A 22 10.76 -4.72 -1.45
CA ALA A 22 10.44 -4.36 -0.07
C ALA A 22 11.27 -3.12 0.33
N ILE A 23 10.60 -2.10 0.83
CA ILE A 23 11.22 -0.84 1.24
C ILE A 23 11.05 -0.72 2.74
N GLN A 24 12.18 -0.73 3.46
CA GLN A 24 12.20 -0.60 4.90
C GLN A 24 11.80 0.82 5.34
N ALA A 25 11.08 0.90 6.46
CA ALA A 25 10.73 2.16 7.11
C ALA A 25 11.97 2.76 7.78
N LYS A 26 12.61 3.72 7.11
CA LYS A 26 13.78 4.44 7.61
C LYS A 26 13.46 5.93 7.70
N GLN A 27 13.77 6.56 8.81
CA GLN A 27 13.53 7.99 9.01
C GLN A 27 14.14 8.82 7.88
N GLY A 28 13.36 9.76 7.35
CA GLY A 28 13.74 10.63 6.24
C GLY A 28 13.66 9.99 4.85
N ARG A 29 13.37 8.69 4.75
CA ARG A 29 13.17 8.03 3.45
C ARG A 29 11.84 8.48 2.86
N VAL A 30 11.88 8.81 1.56
CA VAL A 30 10.70 9.16 0.77
C VAL A 30 10.54 8.15 -0.34
N LEU A 31 9.33 7.65 -0.48
CA LEU A 31 8.92 6.73 -1.54
C LEU A 31 7.92 7.45 -2.45
N MET A 32 8.21 7.48 -3.74
CA MET A 32 7.33 8.07 -4.75
C MET A 32 7.04 7.04 -5.85
N PHE A 33 5.78 6.88 -6.20
CA PHE A 33 5.34 5.95 -7.24
C PHE A 33 4.03 6.43 -7.88
N GLY A 34 3.82 6.08 -9.15
CA GLY A 34 2.58 6.30 -9.87
C GLY A 34 1.65 5.10 -9.72
N ASN A 35 0.37 5.36 -9.49
CA ASN A 35 -0.66 4.31 -9.40
C ASN A 35 -1.33 4.00 -10.73
N LEU A 36 -1.15 4.87 -11.72
CA LEU A 36 -1.78 4.76 -13.04
C LEU A 36 -0.71 4.58 -14.12
N ASP A 37 -1.06 3.86 -15.18
CA ASP A 37 -0.30 3.79 -16.41
C ASP A 37 -0.57 4.99 -17.32
N GLU A 38 0.03 5.02 -18.52
CA GLU A 38 -0.15 6.05 -19.54
C GLU A 38 -1.60 6.17 -20.06
N ASN A 39 -2.39 5.08 -19.92
CA ASN A 39 -3.80 5.05 -20.30
C ASN A 39 -4.73 5.43 -19.12
N LYS A 40 -4.18 5.89 -18.00
CA LYS A 40 -4.90 6.23 -16.76
C LYS A 40 -5.62 5.04 -16.11
N LEU A 41 -5.16 3.82 -16.41
CA LEU A 41 -5.61 2.60 -15.78
C LEU A 41 -4.69 2.24 -14.60
N PRO A 42 -5.19 1.50 -13.60
CA PRO A 42 -4.37 1.04 -12.50
C PRO A 42 -3.14 0.27 -12.99
N HIS A 43 -1.94 0.75 -12.65
CA HIS A 43 -0.69 0.11 -13.07
C HIS A 43 -0.44 -1.15 -12.21
N PRO A 44 -0.32 -2.34 -12.80
CA PRO A 44 -0.16 -3.59 -12.03
C PRO A 44 1.02 -3.57 -11.07
N ASN A 45 2.15 -2.98 -11.49
CA ASN A 45 3.36 -2.89 -10.69
C ASN A 45 3.24 -1.93 -9.50
N SER A 46 2.19 -1.09 -9.46
CA SER A 46 1.94 -0.19 -8.35
C SER A 46 1.17 -0.83 -7.19
N LEU A 47 0.75 -2.09 -7.35
CA LEU A 47 0.15 -2.83 -6.25
C LEU A 47 1.13 -2.87 -5.08
N HIS A 48 0.72 -2.30 -3.94
CA HIS A 48 1.58 -2.17 -2.78
C HIS A 48 0.81 -2.36 -1.49
N MET A 49 1.56 -2.61 -0.42
CA MET A 49 1.02 -2.76 0.93
C MET A 49 1.99 -2.17 1.95
N GLY A 50 1.46 -1.39 2.89
CA GLY A 50 2.20 -1.03 4.10
C GLY A 50 2.18 -2.16 5.10
N LEU A 51 3.36 -2.60 5.54
CA LEU A 51 3.49 -3.59 6.60
C LEU A 51 3.22 -2.94 7.96
N PRO A 52 2.55 -3.65 8.88
CA PRO A 52 2.47 -3.22 10.28
C PRO A 52 3.85 -3.25 10.92
N PRO A 53 4.15 -2.37 11.88
CA PRO A 53 5.32 -2.53 12.73
C PRO A 53 5.15 -3.76 13.63
N GLU A 54 6.22 -4.52 13.85
CA GLU A 54 6.19 -5.63 14.82
C GLU A 54 6.35 -5.11 16.24
N ASN A 55 7.13 -4.02 16.40
CA ASN A 55 7.36 -3.34 17.66
C ASN A 55 7.30 -1.82 17.47
N GLY A 56 6.69 -1.13 18.44
CA GLY A 56 6.59 0.33 18.44
C GLY A 56 5.60 0.90 17.45
N ASP A 57 5.79 2.15 17.11
CA ASP A 57 4.90 2.93 16.26
C ASP A 57 5.52 3.20 14.89
N LYS A 58 4.69 3.28 13.88
CA LYS A 58 5.07 3.70 12.54
C LYS A 58 4.40 5.05 12.23
N TRP A 59 5.22 6.05 11.98
CA TRP A 59 4.78 7.38 11.59
C TRP A 59 5.13 7.66 10.14
N ILE A 60 4.13 7.99 9.34
CA ILE A 60 4.29 8.34 7.92
C ILE A 60 3.46 9.58 7.57
N ILE A 61 3.91 10.32 6.57
CA ILE A 61 3.09 11.30 5.86
C ILE A 61 2.83 10.75 4.46
N THR A 62 1.56 10.76 4.04
CA THR A 62 1.16 10.38 2.68
C THR A 62 0.64 11.59 1.94
N PHE A 63 1.21 11.85 0.75
CA PHE A 63 0.74 12.88 -0.17
C PHE A 63 0.10 12.21 -1.39
N TRP A 64 -1.12 12.64 -1.68
CA TRP A 64 -1.86 12.20 -2.86
C TRP A 64 -1.89 13.31 -3.89
N PHE A 65 -1.25 13.07 -5.03
CA PHE A 65 -1.34 13.94 -6.19
C PHE A 65 -2.33 13.34 -7.18
N ARG A 66 -3.21 14.17 -7.68
CA ARG A 66 -4.23 13.78 -8.65
C ARG A 66 -4.19 14.72 -9.83
N GLU A 67 -4.46 14.22 -11.01
CA GLU A 67 -4.51 15.00 -12.23
C GLU A 67 -5.67 15.99 -12.24
N ASN A 68 -6.80 15.59 -11.66
CA ASN A 68 -8.00 16.41 -11.60
C ASN A 68 -8.31 16.85 -10.18
N ASP A 69 -8.92 18.04 -10.05
CA ASP A 69 -9.45 18.52 -8.78
C ASP A 69 -10.42 17.52 -8.15
N VAL A 70 -10.22 17.23 -6.87
CA VAL A 70 -11.08 16.34 -6.08
C VAL A 70 -12.20 17.10 -5.37
N MET A 71 -12.46 18.35 -5.77
CA MET A 71 -13.58 19.12 -5.25
C MET A 71 -14.90 18.53 -5.73
N VAL A 72 -15.26 17.41 -5.10
CA VAL A 72 -16.56 16.78 -5.32
C VAL A 72 -17.62 17.64 -4.67
N THR A 73 -18.52 18.19 -5.45
CA THR A 73 -19.65 18.93 -4.89
C THR A 73 -20.51 18.02 -3.99
N LYS A 74 -21.16 18.58 -2.98
CA LYS A 74 -22.07 17.84 -2.10
C LYS A 74 -23.13 17.04 -2.88
N LYS A 75 -23.53 17.52 -4.06
CA LYS A 75 -24.48 16.89 -4.98
C LYS A 75 -23.88 15.62 -5.61
N GLU A 76 -22.65 15.68 -6.07
CA GLU A 76 -21.91 14.53 -6.67
C GLU A 76 -21.59 13.48 -5.65
N LEU A 77 -21.18 13.89 -4.45
CA LEU A 77 -20.95 12.98 -3.33
C LEU A 77 -22.22 12.20 -2.97
N ASN A 78 -23.36 12.89 -2.86
CA ASN A 78 -24.63 12.27 -2.58
C ASN A 78 -25.09 11.33 -3.71
N LYS A 79 -24.80 11.64 -4.97
CA LYS A 79 -25.08 10.77 -6.13
C LYS A 79 -24.23 9.50 -6.06
N ALA A 80 -22.94 9.62 -5.75
CA ALA A 80 -22.03 8.48 -5.61
C ALA A 80 -22.39 7.57 -4.43
N LEU A 81 -22.82 8.14 -3.30
CA LEU A 81 -23.28 7.38 -2.14
C LEU A 81 -24.59 6.62 -2.41
N LYS A 82 -25.50 7.20 -3.16
CA LYS A 82 -26.74 6.52 -3.58
C LYS A 82 -26.46 5.38 -4.55
N ALA A 83 -25.53 5.56 -5.50
CA ALA A 83 -25.11 4.53 -6.43
C ALA A 83 -24.43 3.33 -5.73
N LYS A 84 -23.62 3.58 -4.68
CA LYS A 84 -23.01 2.50 -3.88
C LYS A 84 -24.01 1.68 -3.05
N LYS A 85 -25.15 2.27 -2.66
CA LYS A 85 -26.21 1.54 -1.92
C LYS A 85 -26.95 0.52 -2.79
N SER A 86 -26.91 0.64 -4.10
CA SER A 86 -27.58 -0.27 -5.03
C SER A 86 -26.72 -1.48 -5.43
N VAL A 87 -25.43 -1.51 -5.07
CA VAL A 87 -24.54 -2.65 -5.32
C VAL A 87 -24.36 -3.41 -4.01
N SER A 88 -25.14 -4.47 -3.83
CA SER A 88 -24.90 -5.46 -2.79
C SER A 88 -23.65 -6.26 -3.18
N VAL A 89 -22.50 -5.87 -2.67
CA VAL A 89 -21.30 -6.69 -2.75
C VAL A 89 -21.39 -7.69 -1.62
N ASP A 90 -21.55 -8.97 -1.95
CA ASP A 90 -21.33 -10.08 -1.01
C ASP A 90 -19.87 -10.05 -0.55
N LYS A 91 -19.63 -9.26 0.47
CA LYS A 91 -18.34 -9.22 1.15
C LYS A 91 -18.27 -10.42 2.09
N LYS A 92 -17.75 -11.56 1.60
CA LYS A 92 -17.12 -12.49 2.53
C LYS A 92 -16.05 -11.72 3.29
N PRO A 93 -16.08 -11.66 4.61
CA PRO A 93 -15.05 -10.97 5.38
C PRO A 93 -13.72 -11.64 5.08
N ILE A 94 -12.81 -10.91 4.47
CA ILE A 94 -11.41 -11.34 4.34
C ILE A 94 -10.85 -11.28 5.76
N ASP A 95 -10.46 -12.42 6.31
CA ASP A 95 -9.75 -12.45 7.59
C ASP A 95 -8.42 -11.71 7.42
N ALA A 96 -8.43 -10.44 7.80
CA ALA A 96 -7.30 -9.52 7.66
C ALA A 96 -6.04 -10.05 8.39
N LYS A 97 -6.22 -10.79 9.51
CA LYS A 97 -5.12 -11.40 10.26
C LYS A 97 -4.48 -12.56 9.49
N LEU A 98 -5.30 -13.40 8.86
CA LEU A 98 -4.80 -14.52 8.06
C LEU A 98 -4.15 -14.03 6.77
N HIS A 99 -4.72 -12.99 6.14
CA HIS A 99 -4.13 -12.37 4.95
C HIS A 99 -2.77 -11.72 5.26
N ALA A 100 -2.68 -10.97 6.34
CA ALA A 100 -1.43 -10.36 6.80
C ALA A 100 -0.35 -11.42 7.14
N LYS A 101 -0.71 -12.51 7.83
CA LYS A 101 0.22 -13.63 8.11
C LYS A 101 0.76 -14.27 6.84
N ASN A 102 -0.11 -14.55 5.86
CA ASN A 102 0.28 -15.20 4.61
C ASN A 102 1.18 -14.30 3.75
N VAL A 103 0.91 -13.00 3.75
CA VAL A 103 1.75 -12.03 3.05
C VAL A 103 3.09 -11.87 3.76
N HIS A 104 3.11 -11.76 5.08
CA HIS A 104 4.34 -11.68 5.86
C HIS A 104 5.24 -12.92 5.69
N ALA A 105 4.67 -14.12 5.69
CA ALA A 105 5.41 -15.36 5.45
C ALA A 105 6.03 -15.40 4.03
N LYS A 106 5.29 -14.96 3.00
CA LYS A 106 5.83 -14.82 1.63
C LYS A 106 7.01 -13.85 1.56
N PHE A 107 6.95 -12.75 2.31
CA PHE A 107 8.03 -11.75 2.31
C PHE A 107 9.28 -12.21 3.06
N LYS A 108 9.14 -12.89 4.19
CA LYS A 108 10.30 -13.53 4.86
C LYS A 108 11.03 -14.45 3.91
N LYS A 109 10.29 -15.22 3.09
CA LYS A 109 10.90 -16.11 2.10
C LYS A 109 11.64 -15.34 0.99
N ILE A 110 11.04 -14.28 0.43
CA ILE A 110 11.68 -13.46 -0.62
C ILE A 110 12.92 -12.74 -0.08
N ALA A 111 12.91 -12.28 1.18
CA ALA A 111 14.05 -11.63 1.82
C ALA A 111 15.18 -12.61 2.09
N SER A 112 14.88 -13.87 2.51
CA SER A 112 15.90 -14.91 2.71
C SER A 112 16.52 -15.38 1.39
N ASP A 113 15.72 -15.55 0.33
CA ASP A 113 16.21 -16.01 -0.97
C ASP A 113 17.15 -14.98 -1.65
N ARG A 114 17.06 -13.69 -1.30
CA ARG A 114 17.97 -12.64 -1.80
C ARG A 114 19.27 -12.50 -1.01
N SER A 115 19.32 -12.95 0.23
CA SER A 115 20.57 -12.95 1.00
C SER A 115 21.59 -14.00 0.54
N GLU A 116 21.16 -14.93 -0.29
CA GLU A 116 21.98 -16.01 -0.83
C GLU A 116 22.46 -15.77 -2.28
N MET A 117 22.13 -14.64 -2.89
CA MET A 117 22.66 -14.29 -4.22
C MET A 117 24.03 -13.66 -4.09
N PRO A 118 25.10 -14.23 -4.70
CA PRO A 118 26.42 -13.61 -4.75
C PRO A 118 26.38 -12.32 -5.57
N LEU A 119 27.18 -11.32 -5.12
CA LEU A 119 27.41 -10.05 -5.80
C LEU A 119 28.05 -10.25 -7.17
#